data_a1271e2143467f8ddd591d7eae91a674
#
_entry.id   a1271e2143467f8ddd591d7eae91a674
#
_cell.length_a   1.000
_cell.length_b   1.000
_cell.length_c   1.000
_cell.angle_alpha   90.00
_cell.angle_beta   90.00
_cell.angle_gamma   90.00
#
_symmetry.space_group_name_H-M   'P 1'
#
loop_
_entity.id
_entity.type
_entity.pdbx_description
1 polymer ?
#
loop_
_entity_poly.entity_id
_entity_poly.type
_entity_poly.pdbx_seq_one_letter_code
_entity_poly.pdbx_strand_id
1 'polypeptide(L)'
;MALAGAAFFATAASAEPTEADLSLGAEVRSFCKIDAPAGDVGEDGAIGLVAETCNMPGVYRVSASFTNLAAGTVRAGTERAAIGDDGVAIFTASGPRRLQRFWALEAARQVDRSQPVRVHLSVMPL
;
A
#
# COMPACT_ATOMS: atom_id res chain seq x y z
N MET A 1 -57.59 -22.62 -0.36
CA MET A 1 -57.05 -22.57 -0.61
C MET A 1 -56.10 -21.99 -0.52
N ALA A 2 -55.95 -21.90 -0.09
CA ALA A 2 -55.24 -21.57 -0.20
C ALA A 2 -54.24 -21.54 -0.06
N LEU A 3 -54.07 -21.48 0.16
CA LEU A 3 -53.26 -21.55 0.13
C LEU A 3 -52.27 -21.34 0.04
N ALA A 4 -52.41 -21.34 0.15
CA ALA A 4 -51.73 -21.37 -0.01
C ALA A 4 -50.86 -20.87 -0.17
N GLY A 5 -50.76 -20.56 0.04
CA GLY A 5 -50.07 -20.26 -0.18
C GLY A 5 -49.15 -19.93 0.07
N ALA A 6 -49.34 -19.73 0.53
CA ALA A 6 -48.64 -19.56 0.69
C ALA A 6 -47.59 -19.78 0.80
N ALA A 7 -47.75 -19.86 0.92
CA ALA A 7 -47.01 -20.21 0.96
C ALA A 7 -45.88 -20.04 0.61
N PHE A 8 -46.06 -19.86 0.64
CA PHE A 8 -45.21 -19.96 0.36
C PHE A 8 -44.33 -19.32 0.33
N PHE A 9 -44.43 -18.79 0.72
CA PHE A 9 -43.86 -18.47 0.76
C PHE A 9 -43.01 -18.23 1.20
N ALA A 10 -43.22 -17.81 1.53
CA ALA A 10 -42.72 -17.72 2.17
C ALA A 10 -41.71 -18.20 2.53
N THR A 11 -41.64 -18.27 2.81
CA THR A 11 -40.84 -18.86 3.13
C THR A 11 -39.75 -18.76 2.77
N ALA A 12 -39.74 -18.64 2.47
CA ALA A 12 -38.75 -18.84 1.99
C ALA A 12 -37.73 -18.03 2.23
N ALA A 13 -37.93 -17.40 2.29
CA ALA A 13 -37.04 -16.65 2.39
C ALA A 13 -36.12 -16.72 3.37
N SER A 14 -36.36 -17.07 4.15
CA SER A 14 -35.72 -17.04 5.28
C SER A 14 -34.31 -17.28 5.22
N ALA A 15 -33.76 -18.14 5.62
CA ALA A 15 -32.40 -18.45 5.88
C ALA A 15 -31.43 -18.08 4.78
N GLU A 16 -31.87 -17.96 3.65
CA GLU A 16 -31.02 -17.74 2.53
C GLU A 16 -30.21 -16.46 2.56
N PRO A 17 -30.73 -15.39 3.14
CA PRO A 17 -29.90 -14.18 3.19
C PRO A 17 -28.58 -14.38 3.86
N THR A 18 -28.52 -15.24 4.81
CA THR A 18 -27.27 -15.51 5.49
C THR A 18 -26.23 -16.08 4.56
N GLU A 19 -26.65 -16.94 3.68
CA GLU A 19 -25.73 -17.55 2.75
C GLU A 19 -25.20 -16.54 1.76
N ALA A 20 -26.02 -15.63 1.33
CA ALA A 20 -25.58 -14.60 0.43
C ALA A 20 -24.53 -13.72 1.09
N ASP A 21 -24.71 -13.40 2.34
CA ASP A 21 -23.74 -12.60 3.03
C ASP A 21 -22.41 -13.29 3.13
N LEU A 22 -22.42 -14.57 3.37
CA LEU A 22 -21.18 -15.33 3.44
C LEU A 22 -20.45 -15.34 2.10
N SER A 23 -21.17 -15.46 1.03
CA SER A 23 -20.55 -15.43 -0.28
C SER A 23 -19.88 -14.12 -0.56
N LEU A 24 -20.52 -13.01 -0.21
CA LEU A 24 -19.94 -11.71 -0.42
C LEU A 24 -18.67 -11.54 0.39
N GLY A 25 -18.69 -11.99 1.63
CA GLY A 25 -17.51 -11.91 2.45
C GLY A 25 -16.35 -12.69 1.87
N ALA A 26 -16.61 -13.79 1.22
CA ALA A 26 -15.56 -14.62 0.66
C ALA A 26 -14.91 -13.98 -0.56
N GLU A 27 -15.52 -12.97 -1.13
CA GLU A 27 -15.00 -12.37 -2.35
C GLU A 27 -14.10 -11.19 -2.12
N VAL A 28 -13.88 -10.81 -0.88
CA VAL A 28 -12.96 -9.71 -0.58
C VAL A 28 -11.54 -10.19 -0.87
N ARG A 29 -10.87 -9.50 -1.76
CA ARG A 29 -9.51 -9.85 -2.14
C ARG A 29 -8.51 -9.24 -1.20
N SER A 30 -7.45 -9.99 -0.94
CA SER A 30 -6.31 -9.44 -0.23
C SER A 30 -5.46 -8.62 -1.18
N PHE A 31 -5.08 -7.43 -0.77
CA PHE A 31 -4.21 -6.60 -1.58
C PHE A 31 -3.42 -5.64 -0.71
N CYS A 32 -2.29 -5.22 -1.27
CA CYS A 32 -1.53 -4.10 -0.74
C CYS A 32 -1.26 -3.16 -1.91
N LYS A 33 -1.38 -1.87 -1.65
CA LYS A 33 -1.21 -0.90 -2.70
C LYS A 33 -0.57 0.36 -2.14
N ILE A 34 0.16 1.07 -3.00
CA ILE A 34 0.82 2.31 -2.62
C ILE A 34 0.49 3.37 -3.68
N ASP A 35 0.07 4.53 -3.21
CA ASP A 35 -0.16 5.69 -4.06
C ASP A 35 0.88 6.74 -3.71
N ALA A 36 1.64 7.15 -4.71
CA ALA A 36 2.74 8.08 -4.52
C ALA A 36 2.70 9.16 -5.60
N PRO A 37 3.29 10.32 -5.33
CA PRO A 37 3.41 11.36 -6.35
C PRO A 37 4.33 10.92 -7.49
N ALA A 38 4.43 11.77 -8.48
CA ALA A 38 5.30 11.52 -9.64
C ALA A 38 6.73 11.29 -9.18
N GLY A 39 7.49 10.59 -10.01
CA GLY A 39 8.73 9.98 -9.60
C GLY A 39 9.95 10.85 -9.36
N ASP A 40 9.89 12.16 -9.58
CA ASP A 40 11.05 13.01 -9.36
C ASP A 40 11.09 13.47 -7.91
N VAL A 41 12.29 13.40 -7.32
CA VAL A 41 12.52 13.91 -5.98
C VAL A 41 12.80 15.41 -6.08
N GLY A 42 12.19 16.21 -5.21
CA GLY A 42 12.40 17.64 -5.20
C GLY A 42 13.83 18.00 -4.80
N GLU A 43 14.22 19.23 -5.09
CA GLU A 43 15.58 19.68 -4.78
C GLU A 43 15.86 19.67 -3.29
N ASP A 44 14.84 19.85 -2.49
CA ASP A 44 14.95 19.82 -1.03
C ASP A 44 14.85 18.39 -0.47
N GLY A 45 14.78 17.39 -1.33
CA GLY A 45 14.63 16.00 -0.93
C GLY A 45 13.20 15.55 -0.76
N ALA A 46 12.22 16.39 -1.03
CA ALA A 46 10.82 16.02 -0.83
C ALA A 46 10.39 14.98 -1.86
N ILE A 47 9.85 13.87 -1.37
CA ILE A 47 9.23 12.87 -2.22
C ILE A 47 7.74 13.14 -2.29
N GLY A 48 7.13 13.44 -1.15
CA GLY A 48 5.74 13.84 -1.09
C GLY A 48 4.91 12.96 -0.18
N LEU A 49 3.62 13.15 -0.25
CA LEU A 49 2.67 12.42 0.56
C LEU A 49 2.37 11.09 -0.09
N VAL A 50 2.53 10.02 0.64
CA VAL A 50 2.39 8.65 0.14
C VAL A 50 1.33 7.94 0.95
N ALA A 51 0.39 7.32 0.27
CA ALA A 51 -0.67 6.54 0.91
C ALA A 51 -0.38 5.06 0.74
N GLU A 52 -0.37 4.33 1.84
CA GLU A 52 -0.19 2.89 1.89
C GLU A 52 -1.48 2.25 2.35
N THR A 53 -1.95 1.27 1.63
CA THR A 53 -3.16 0.52 2.01
C THR A 53 -2.88 -0.95 1.84
N CYS A 54 -3.05 -1.70 2.92
CA CYS A 54 -2.90 -3.14 2.88
C CYS A 54 -4.02 -3.75 3.71
N ASN A 55 -4.86 -4.56 3.10
CA ASN A 55 -6.02 -5.12 3.78
C ASN A 55 -5.81 -6.55 4.27
N MET A 56 -4.60 -7.05 4.16
CA MET A 56 -4.32 -8.42 4.58
C MET A 56 -3.53 -8.43 5.88
N PRO A 57 -3.71 -9.46 6.71
CA PRO A 57 -2.90 -9.63 7.90
C PRO A 57 -1.50 -10.07 7.49
N GLY A 58 -0.56 -9.89 8.40
CA GLY A 58 0.80 -10.32 8.15
C GLY A 58 1.70 -9.18 7.73
N VAL A 59 2.91 -9.52 7.38
CA VAL A 59 3.96 -8.54 7.11
C VAL A 59 3.97 -8.20 5.63
N TYR A 60 4.18 -6.93 5.34
CA TYR A 60 4.41 -6.48 3.97
C TYR A 60 5.64 -5.58 3.93
N ARG A 61 6.17 -5.42 2.74
CA ARG A 61 7.39 -4.63 2.51
C ARG A 61 7.08 -3.48 1.58
N VAL A 62 7.56 -2.29 1.95
CA VAL A 62 7.53 -1.12 1.07
C VAL A 62 8.95 -0.84 0.65
N SER A 63 9.19 -0.77 -0.65
CA SER A 63 10.52 -0.54 -1.21
C SER A 63 10.53 0.76 -1.98
N ALA A 64 11.60 1.52 -1.80
CA ALA A 64 11.86 2.74 -2.57
C ALA A 64 13.13 2.53 -3.36
N SER A 65 13.02 2.52 -4.68
CA SER A 65 14.17 2.39 -5.59
C SER A 65 14.51 3.74 -6.15
N PHE A 66 15.78 4.10 -6.09
CA PHE A 66 16.25 5.41 -6.54
C PHE A 66 17.20 5.27 -7.72
N THR A 67 17.14 6.22 -8.64
CA THR A 67 18.13 6.35 -9.71
C THR A 67 18.92 7.64 -9.47
N ASN A 68 20.16 7.65 -9.92
CA ASN A 68 21.05 8.80 -9.82
C ASN A 68 21.38 9.15 -8.37
N LEU A 69 21.50 8.16 -7.51
CA LEU A 69 21.77 8.40 -6.10
C LEU A 69 22.88 7.47 -5.64
N ALA A 70 23.94 8.05 -5.08
CA ALA A 70 25.07 7.29 -4.57
C ALA A 70 24.90 6.92 -3.11
N ALA A 71 24.22 7.76 -2.34
CA ALA A 71 24.00 7.53 -0.93
C ALA A 71 22.84 8.39 -0.43
N GLY A 72 22.23 7.97 0.66
CA GLY A 72 21.16 8.73 1.28
C GLY A 72 20.40 7.92 2.29
N THR A 73 19.44 8.59 2.91
CA THR A 73 18.52 8.00 3.88
C THR A 73 17.11 8.43 3.48
N VAL A 74 16.18 7.50 3.53
CA VAL A 74 14.77 7.81 3.29
C VAL A 74 14.06 7.94 4.61
N ARG A 75 13.29 9.00 4.76
CA ARG A 75 12.41 9.18 5.90
C ARG A 75 10.98 9.03 5.43
N ALA A 76 10.25 8.17 6.10
CA ALA A 76 8.82 7.96 5.86
C ALA A 76 8.10 8.26 7.17
N GLY A 77 7.51 9.44 7.27
CA GLY A 77 6.97 9.91 8.54
C GLY A 77 8.08 10.06 9.56
N THR A 78 8.06 9.23 10.59
CA THR A 78 9.11 9.23 11.62
C THR A 78 10.11 8.10 11.46
N GLU A 79 9.88 7.20 10.51
CA GLU A 79 10.79 6.08 10.26
C GLU A 79 11.85 6.46 9.25
N ARG A 80 13.02 5.86 9.39
CA ARG A 80 14.12 6.08 8.47
C ARG A 80 14.73 4.76 8.04
N ALA A 81 15.21 4.73 6.81
CA ALA A 81 15.93 3.58 6.30
C ALA A 81 17.08 4.05 5.42
N ALA A 82 18.23 3.44 5.60
CA ALA A 82 19.37 3.74 4.76
C ALA A 82 19.16 3.14 3.38
N ILE A 83 19.67 3.84 2.37
CA ILE A 83 19.63 3.35 1.00
C ILE A 83 20.84 2.46 0.81
N GLY A 84 20.60 1.24 0.34
CA GLY A 84 21.68 0.29 0.10
C GLY A 84 22.47 0.59 -1.16
N ASP A 85 23.50 -0.20 -1.39
CA ASP A 85 24.35 -0.04 -2.57
C ASP A 85 23.58 -0.25 -3.86
N ASP A 86 22.48 -0.97 -3.79
CA ASP A 86 21.61 -1.21 -4.94
C ASP A 86 20.63 -0.05 -5.20
N GLY A 87 20.69 1.00 -4.40
CA GLY A 87 19.79 2.14 -4.56
C GLY A 87 18.41 1.93 -3.95
N VAL A 88 18.25 0.94 -3.09
CA VAL A 88 16.94 0.58 -2.56
C VAL A 88 16.90 0.76 -1.05
N ALA A 89 15.83 1.36 -0.56
CA ALA A 89 15.51 1.44 0.86
C ALA A 89 14.26 0.60 1.12
N ILE A 90 14.24 -0.09 2.24
CA ILE A 90 13.17 -1.04 2.56
C ILE A 90 12.59 -0.74 3.92
N PHE A 91 11.26 -0.68 3.97
CA PHE A 91 10.50 -0.61 5.22
C PHE A 91 9.62 -1.84 5.31
N THR A 92 9.46 -2.38 6.50
CA THR A 92 8.52 -3.47 6.73
C THR A 92 7.43 -3.00 7.68
N ALA A 93 6.24 -3.52 7.48
CA ALA A 93 5.09 -3.16 8.30
C ALA A 93 4.14 -4.35 8.36
N SER A 94 3.19 -4.28 9.27
CA SER A 94 2.19 -5.32 9.43
C SER A 94 0.82 -4.79 9.09
N GLY A 95 0.07 -5.56 8.34
CA GLY A 95 -1.29 -5.25 8.00
C GLY A 95 -2.28 -5.93 8.94
N PRO A 96 -3.57 -5.63 8.79
CA PRO A 96 -4.10 -4.66 7.84
C PRO A 96 -3.75 -3.24 8.30
N ARG A 97 -3.57 -2.35 7.31
CA ARG A 97 -3.09 -1.02 7.63
C ARG A 97 -3.50 -0.05 6.53
N ARG A 98 -3.82 1.15 6.95
CA ARG A 98 -4.11 2.25 6.04
C ARG A 98 -3.43 3.48 6.60
N LEU A 99 -2.46 4.00 5.85
CA LEU A 99 -1.57 5.01 6.38
C LEU A 99 -1.21 6.00 5.29
N GLN A 100 -1.16 7.27 5.67
CA GLN A 100 -0.69 8.32 4.80
C GLN A 100 0.39 9.09 5.53
N ARG A 101 1.56 9.23 4.90
CA ARG A 101 2.67 9.92 5.54
C ARG A 101 3.56 10.58 4.50
N PHE A 102 4.28 11.59 4.95
CA PHE A 102 5.19 12.34 4.09
C PHE A 102 6.53 11.63 4.01
N TRP A 103 7.03 11.47 2.79
CA TRP A 103 8.32 10.85 2.53
C TRP A 103 9.32 11.89 2.05
N ALA A 104 10.56 11.76 2.49
CA ALA A 104 11.63 12.67 2.11
C ALA A 104 12.96 11.92 2.05
N LEU A 105 13.83 12.42 1.19
CA LEU A 105 15.19 11.92 1.05
C LEU A 105 16.11 12.84 1.85
N GLU A 106 16.97 12.27 2.69
CA GLU A 106 17.87 13.02 3.53
C GLU A 106 19.31 12.62 3.26
N ALA A 107 20.24 13.54 3.47
CA ALA A 107 21.67 13.31 3.30
C ALA A 107 21.99 12.69 1.94
N ALA A 108 21.32 13.17 0.90
CA ALA A 108 21.43 12.60 -0.42
C ALA A 108 22.75 13.01 -1.09
N ARG A 109 23.37 12.05 -1.77
CA ARG A 109 24.50 12.32 -2.62
C ARG A 109 24.23 11.77 -4.00
N GLN A 110 24.09 12.68 -4.97
CA GLN A 110 23.77 12.31 -6.34
C GLN A 110 24.99 11.82 -7.08
N VAL A 111 24.78 10.95 -8.06
CA VAL A 111 25.84 10.52 -8.97
C VAL A 111 26.11 11.64 -9.98
N ASP A 112 25.07 12.21 -10.56
CA ASP A 112 25.16 13.26 -11.55
C ASP A 112 24.23 14.40 -11.14
N ARG A 113 24.81 15.53 -10.75
CA ARG A 113 24.02 16.66 -10.24
C ARG A 113 23.21 17.36 -11.31
N SER A 114 23.52 17.12 -12.57
CA SER A 114 22.75 17.73 -13.65
C SER A 114 21.45 16.99 -13.94
N GLN A 115 21.23 15.84 -13.32
CA GLN A 115 20.05 15.03 -13.53
C GLN A 115 19.23 14.93 -12.24
N PRO A 116 17.92 14.82 -12.34
CA PRO A 116 17.11 14.65 -11.14
C PRO A 116 17.30 13.26 -10.53
N VAL A 117 17.04 13.17 -9.24
CA VAL A 117 16.89 11.87 -8.57
C VAL A 117 15.46 11.43 -8.78
N ARG A 118 15.27 10.18 -9.17
CA ARG A 118 13.95 9.61 -9.33
C ARG A 118 13.74 8.50 -8.33
N VAL A 119 12.50 8.34 -7.91
CA VAL A 119 12.13 7.30 -6.97
C VAL A 119 10.95 6.51 -7.50
N HIS A 120 10.99 5.21 -7.29
CA HIS A 120 9.87 4.32 -7.57
C HIS A 120 9.53 3.57 -6.29
N LEU A 121 8.26 3.69 -5.87
CA LEU A 121 7.78 3.04 -4.66
C LEU A 121 6.96 1.83 -5.03
N SER A 122 7.16 0.74 -4.31
CA SER A 122 6.39 -0.47 -4.52
C SER A 122 6.07 -1.13 -3.19
N VAL A 123 5.05 -1.94 -3.16
CA VAL A 123 4.63 -2.67 -1.97
C VAL A 123 4.46 -4.13 -2.32
N MET A 124 4.92 -4.99 -1.42
CA MET A 124 4.89 -6.43 -1.64
C MET A 124 4.52 -7.14 -0.35
N PRO A 125 3.48 -7.97 -0.37
CA PRO A 125 3.21 -8.85 0.77
C PRO A 125 4.34 -9.86 0.91
N LEU A 126 4.62 -10.21 2.14
CA LEU A 126 5.66 -11.21 2.42
C LEU A 126 5.07 -12.54 2.85
#